data_5c5369a5ab3e181c4e3f1f0b66d6e7c4
#
_entry.id   5c5369a5ab3e181c4e3f1f0b66d6e7c4
#
_cell.length_a   1.000
_cell.length_b   1.000
_cell.length_c   1.000
_cell.angle_alpha   90.00
_cell.angle_beta   90.00
_cell.angle_gamma   90.00
#
_symmetry.space_group_name_H-M   'P 1'
#
loop_
_entity.id
_entity.type
_entity.pdbx_description
1 polymer ?
#
loop_
_entity_poly.entity_id
_entity_poly.type
_entity_poly.pdbx_seq_one_letter_code
_entity_poly.pdbx_strand_id
1 'polypeptide(L)'
;MPISRREALRSLSGLFAIPFIRWPERLSDPLAGTIVDYQAGRARHDWTAAQVTKEALDRAKAWNGTLHAVDLFSDTAMDEARASDSRARHQKLRGPLDGVPLFAKSIYDMHGFPTTASSAEWAKLFPSAVPRDSVEVARMRSAGGVVLGKTAADDFAYHGNGTSSLSGQVRNPYDRAGVKTPGGSSAGTAVSVACGIAFAGLGTDDGGSNRIPAQFCGVVGMKPTFGLVPRTGVIPTWPYLDTHGPLARHVADAALLLDAIAGPDPA
;
A
#
# COMPACT_ATOMS: atom_id res chain seq x y z
N MET A 1 17.62 -37.94 2.03
CA MET A 1 17.84 -36.82 1.09
C MET A 1 17.12 -35.60 1.64
N PRO A 2 17.73 -34.43 1.76
CA PRO A 2 17.04 -33.23 2.21
C PRO A 2 16.08 -32.76 1.12
N ILE A 3 14.82 -32.59 1.47
CA ILE A 3 13.77 -32.07 0.60
C ILE A 3 14.12 -30.59 0.30
N SER A 4 14.10 -30.20 -0.98
CA SER A 4 14.34 -28.81 -1.37
C SER A 4 13.19 -27.92 -0.89
N ARG A 5 13.47 -26.59 -0.65
CA ARG A 5 12.44 -25.61 -0.28
C ARG A 5 11.27 -25.59 -1.29
N ARG A 6 11.54 -25.84 -2.55
CA ARG A 6 10.52 -25.90 -3.62
C ARG A 6 9.62 -27.13 -3.52
N GLU A 7 10.16 -28.26 -3.11
CA GLU A 7 9.41 -29.49 -2.89
C GLU A 7 8.59 -29.42 -1.60
N ALA A 8 9.13 -28.82 -0.54
CA ALA A 8 8.38 -28.55 0.70
C ALA A 8 7.20 -27.62 0.46
N LEU A 9 7.34 -26.57 -0.35
CA LEU A 9 6.24 -25.68 -0.72
C LEU A 9 5.20 -26.36 -1.61
N ARG A 10 5.60 -27.26 -2.51
CA ARG A 10 4.66 -28.05 -3.33
C ARG A 10 3.90 -29.10 -2.55
N SER A 11 4.51 -29.71 -1.53
CA SER A 11 3.81 -30.66 -0.65
C SER A 11 2.88 -29.97 0.35
N LEU A 12 3.15 -28.73 0.74
CA LEU A 12 2.25 -27.94 1.57
C LEU A 12 1.04 -27.40 0.80
N SER A 13 1.17 -27.13 -0.50
CA SER A 13 0.05 -26.66 -1.32
C SER A 13 -1.06 -27.69 -1.53
N GLY A 14 -0.74 -29.00 -1.38
CA GLY A 14 -1.74 -30.08 -1.45
C GLY A 14 -2.54 -30.30 -0.16
N LEU A 15 -2.00 -29.91 1.00
CA LEU A 15 -2.62 -30.18 2.32
C LEU A 15 -3.49 -29.03 2.87
N PHE A 16 -3.38 -27.83 2.34
CA PHE A 16 -4.15 -26.66 2.78
C PHE A 16 -5.25 -26.22 1.83
N ALA A 17 -5.57 -27.01 0.79
CA ALA A 17 -6.46 -26.58 -0.29
C ALA A 17 -7.96 -26.80 -0.02
N ILE A 18 -8.42 -27.22 1.16
CA ILE A 18 -9.81 -27.67 1.24
C ILE A 18 -10.74 -27.02 2.28
N PRO A 19 -10.38 -26.34 3.38
CA PRO A 19 -11.47 -25.71 4.15
C PRO A 19 -11.63 -24.20 4.01
N PHE A 20 -10.88 -23.48 3.17
CA PHE A 20 -10.93 -22.03 3.08
C PHE A 20 -11.19 -21.47 1.67
N ILE A 21 -11.87 -22.21 0.77
CA ILE A 21 -12.44 -21.57 -0.41
C ILE A 21 -13.65 -20.76 0.06
N ARG A 22 -13.39 -19.54 0.54
CA ARG A 22 -14.43 -18.55 0.72
C ARG A 22 -14.83 -18.09 -0.69
N TRP A 23 -16.06 -18.31 -1.08
CA TRP A 23 -16.59 -17.73 -2.29
C TRP A 23 -16.58 -16.22 -2.16
N PRO A 24 -16.17 -15.46 -3.20
CA PRO A 24 -16.19 -14.01 -3.17
C PRO A 24 -17.59 -13.49 -2.82
N GLU A 25 -17.67 -12.69 -1.76
CA GLU A 25 -18.94 -12.14 -1.30
C GLU A 25 -19.44 -11.04 -2.25
N ARG A 26 -20.76 -10.91 -2.37
CA ARG A 26 -21.35 -9.69 -2.92
C ARG A 26 -21.31 -8.62 -1.84
N LEU A 27 -20.47 -7.64 -2.06
CA LEU A 27 -20.30 -6.52 -1.14
C LEU A 27 -21.15 -5.35 -1.59
N SER A 28 -21.72 -4.62 -0.64
CA SER A 28 -22.35 -3.31 -0.90
C SER A 28 -21.29 -2.19 -1.03
N ASP A 29 -20.18 -2.33 -0.30
CA ASP A 29 -19.01 -1.44 -0.38
C ASP A 29 -17.83 -2.21 -1.01
N PRO A 30 -17.40 -1.83 -2.22
CA PRO A 30 -16.30 -2.51 -2.91
C PRO A 30 -14.95 -2.45 -2.15
N LEU A 31 -14.78 -1.45 -1.27
CA LEU A 31 -13.57 -1.26 -0.47
C LEU A 31 -13.58 -2.04 0.85
N ALA A 32 -14.69 -2.69 1.23
CA ALA A 32 -14.79 -3.42 2.49
C ALA A 32 -14.18 -4.83 2.45
N GLY A 33 -14.09 -5.47 1.29
CA GLY A 33 -13.62 -6.84 1.12
C GLY A 33 -12.11 -6.97 0.87
N THR A 34 -11.75 -8.14 0.39
CA THR A 34 -10.40 -8.47 -0.10
C THR A 34 -10.21 -8.00 -1.54
N ILE A 35 -8.95 -7.99 -2.02
CA ILE A 35 -8.65 -7.79 -3.44
C ILE A 35 -9.37 -8.85 -4.31
N VAL A 36 -9.49 -10.08 -3.81
CA VAL A 36 -10.21 -11.15 -4.53
C VAL A 36 -11.71 -10.82 -4.66
N ASP A 37 -12.35 -10.36 -3.58
CA ASP A 37 -13.76 -9.93 -3.61
C ASP A 37 -13.97 -8.76 -4.58
N TYR A 38 -13.06 -7.78 -4.56
CA TYR A 38 -13.05 -6.65 -5.47
C TYR A 38 -12.97 -7.10 -6.95
N GLN A 39 -12.02 -7.96 -7.29
CA GLN A 39 -11.86 -8.45 -8.66
C GLN A 39 -13.04 -9.32 -9.10
N ALA A 40 -13.62 -10.11 -8.20
CA ALA A 40 -14.83 -10.87 -8.48
C ALA A 40 -16.03 -9.96 -8.78
N GLY A 41 -16.19 -8.85 -8.04
CA GLY A 41 -17.22 -7.85 -8.32
C GLY A 41 -17.01 -7.15 -9.65
N ARG A 42 -15.75 -6.83 -10.01
CA ARG A 42 -15.42 -6.30 -11.34
C ARG A 42 -15.79 -7.28 -12.46
N ALA A 43 -15.47 -8.55 -12.28
CA ALA A 43 -15.80 -9.59 -13.26
C ALA A 43 -17.32 -9.77 -13.45
N ARG A 44 -18.11 -9.50 -12.42
CA ARG A 44 -19.58 -9.48 -12.47
C ARG A 44 -20.17 -8.16 -12.96
N HIS A 45 -19.33 -7.15 -13.22
CA HIS A 45 -19.75 -5.77 -13.56
C HIS A 45 -20.52 -5.06 -12.43
N ASP A 46 -20.32 -5.45 -11.17
CA ASP A 46 -20.92 -4.77 -10.02
C ASP A 46 -20.34 -3.35 -9.87
N TRP A 47 -19.06 -3.14 -10.26
CA TRP A 47 -18.34 -1.86 -10.29
C TRP A 47 -17.18 -1.85 -11.30
N THR A 48 -16.67 -0.64 -11.58
CA THR A 48 -15.46 -0.41 -12.37
C THR A 48 -14.30 0.05 -11.49
N ALA A 49 -13.06 -0.05 -12.00
CA ALA A 49 -11.90 0.48 -11.28
C ALA A 49 -12.01 1.99 -11.08
N ALA A 50 -12.54 2.73 -12.08
CA ALA A 50 -12.73 4.16 -11.98
C ALA A 50 -13.75 4.56 -10.90
N GLN A 51 -14.87 3.81 -10.75
CA GLN A 51 -15.84 4.04 -9.68
C GLN A 51 -15.22 3.84 -8.30
N VAL A 52 -14.51 2.72 -8.10
CA VAL A 52 -13.91 2.39 -6.80
C VAL A 52 -12.73 3.31 -6.47
N THR A 53 -11.92 3.69 -7.46
CA THR A 53 -10.84 4.68 -7.26
C THR A 53 -11.40 6.05 -6.88
N LYS A 54 -12.51 6.49 -7.53
CA LYS A 54 -13.17 7.73 -7.15
C LYS A 54 -13.67 7.67 -5.70
N GLU A 55 -14.36 6.60 -5.32
CA GLU A 55 -14.83 6.39 -3.94
C GLU A 55 -13.67 6.42 -2.93
N ALA A 56 -12.56 5.74 -3.25
CA ALA A 56 -11.36 5.73 -2.42
C ALA A 56 -10.78 7.15 -2.23
N LEU A 57 -10.66 7.92 -3.32
CA LEU A 57 -10.16 9.30 -3.26
C LEU A 57 -11.11 10.23 -2.51
N ASP A 58 -12.42 10.12 -2.71
CA ASP A 58 -13.42 10.94 -2.03
C ASP A 58 -13.40 10.64 -0.52
N ARG A 59 -13.35 9.37 -0.14
CA ARG A 59 -13.23 8.91 1.26
C ARG A 59 -11.93 9.40 1.89
N ALA A 60 -10.82 9.29 1.18
CA ALA A 60 -9.52 9.77 1.65
C ALA A 60 -9.56 11.29 1.89
N LYS A 61 -10.06 12.07 0.96
CA LYS A 61 -10.16 13.54 1.07
C LYS A 61 -11.09 13.95 2.21
N ALA A 62 -12.24 13.31 2.34
CA ALA A 62 -13.21 13.61 3.41
C ALA A 62 -12.63 13.37 4.81
N TRP A 63 -11.79 12.35 4.98
CA TRP A 63 -11.25 11.99 6.29
C TRP A 63 -9.86 12.56 6.58
N ASN A 64 -9.12 13.01 5.56
CA ASN A 64 -7.73 13.44 5.73
C ASN A 64 -7.59 14.67 6.66
N GLY A 65 -8.58 15.57 6.67
CA GLY A 65 -8.60 16.71 7.60
C GLY A 65 -8.63 16.31 9.07
N THR A 66 -9.10 15.09 9.38
CA THR A 66 -9.11 14.54 10.75
C THR A 66 -7.99 13.53 10.97
N LEU A 67 -7.72 12.67 9.99
CA LEU A 67 -6.79 11.55 10.14
C LEU A 67 -5.34 11.93 9.84
N HIS A 68 -5.10 12.95 9.02
CA HIS A 68 -3.76 13.36 8.57
C HIS A 68 -2.95 12.21 7.97
N ALA A 69 -3.64 11.29 7.26
CA ALA A 69 -3.05 10.04 6.79
C ALA A 69 -2.38 10.14 5.40
N VAL A 70 -2.69 11.19 4.63
CA VAL A 70 -2.21 11.36 3.24
C VAL A 70 -1.51 12.70 3.11
N ASP A 71 -0.25 12.67 2.67
CA ASP A 71 0.56 13.87 2.40
C ASP A 71 0.24 14.46 1.02
N LEU A 72 0.13 13.59 0.01
CA LEU A 72 -0.08 13.99 -1.39
C LEU A 72 -1.06 13.04 -2.07
N PHE A 73 -2.05 13.59 -2.77
CA PHE A 73 -2.96 12.84 -3.64
C PHE A 73 -2.44 12.79 -5.07
N SER A 74 -2.59 11.64 -5.72
CA SER A 74 -2.23 11.46 -7.13
C SER A 74 -3.27 12.15 -8.03
N ASP A 75 -2.79 12.93 -8.99
CA ASP A 75 -3.59 13.50 -10.08
C ASP A 75 -3.79 12.51 -11.23
N THR A 76 -2.96 11.46 -11.31
CA THR A 76 -3.02 10.42 -12.36
C THR A 76 -3.86 9.20 -11.98
N ALA A 77 -4.27 9.05 -10.71
CA ALA A 77 -4.98 7.86 -10.22
C ALA A 77 -6.25 7.53 -11.03
N MET A 78 -7.03 8.56 -11.41
CA MET A 78 -8.23 8.35 -12.20
C MET A 78 -7.93 7.89 -13.63
N ASP A 79 -6.83 8.31 -14.22
CA ASP A 79 -6.42 7.86 -15.56
C ASP A 79 -5.88 6.44 -15.52
N GLU A 80 -5.13 6.08 -14.48
CA GLU A 80 -4.68 4.70 -14.21
C GLU A 80 -5.90 3.76 -14.07
N ALA A 81 -6.93 4.19 -13.34
CA ALA A 81 -8.16 3.42 -13.16
C ALA A 81 -8.94 3.24 -14.47
N ARG A 82 -9.10 4.31 -15.26
CA ARG A 82 -9.75 4.24 -16.59
C ARG A 82 -8.97 3.32 -17.55
N ALA A 83 -7.65 3.38 -17.52
CA ALA A 83 -6.80 2.48 -18.29
C ALA A 83 -7.01 1.00 -17.88
N SER A 84 -7.18 0.73 -16.58
CA SER A 84 -7.54 -0.60 -16.07
C SER A 84 -8.92 -1.05 -16.59
N ASP A 85 -9.92 -0.19 -16.57
CA ASP A 85 -11.25 -0.51 -17.10
C ASP A 85 -11.21 -0.79 -18.60
N SER A 86 -10.35 -0.07 -19.35
CA SER A 86 -10.11 -0.37 -20.75
C SER A 86 -9.48 -1.76 -20.94
N ARG A 87 -8.48 -2.11 -20.12
CA ARG A 87 -7.89 -3.46 -20.17
C ARG A 87 -8.90 -4.55 -19.83
N ALA A 88 -9.77 -4.32 -18.85
CA ALA A 88 -10.83 -5.26 -18.48
C ALA A 88 -11.78 -5.54 -19.64
N ARG A 89 -12.25 -4.51 -20.34
CA ARG A 89 -13.12 -4.66 -21.53
C ARG A 89 -12.47 -5.48 -22.65
N HIS A 90 -11.15 -5.40 -22.78
CA HIS A 90 -10.38 -6.14 -23.79
C HIS A 90 -9.81 -7.46 -23.28
N GLN A 91 -10.18 -7.92 -22.08
CA GLN A 91 -9.66 -9.14 -21.43
C GLN A 91 -8.11 -9.16 -21.33
N LYS A 92 -7.49 -7.99 -21.08
CA LYS A 92 -6.04 -7.78 -21.01
C LYS A 92 -5.58 -7.29 -19.64
N LEU A 93 -6.24 -7.76 -18.58
CA LEU A 93 -5.80 -7.45 -17.21
C LEU A 93 -4.36 -7.94 -16.99
N ARG A 94 -3.58 -7.18 -16.24
CA ARG A 94 -2.17 -7.45 -15.95
C ARG A 94 -1.96 -8.42 -14.78
N GLY A 95 -3.02 -8.70 -14.02
CA GLY A 95 -2.98 -9.61 -12.87
C GLY A 95 -3.98 -9.20 -11.79
N PRO A 96 -3.86 -9.80 -10.59
CA PRO A 96 -4.82 -9.58 -9.51
C PRO A 96 -4.81 -8.15 -8.96
N LEU A 97 -3.74 -7.39 -9.14
CA LEU A 97 -3.66 -5.98 -8.71
C LEU A 97 -4.20 -4.99 -9.75
N ASP A 98 -4.60 -5.43 -10.95
CA ASP A 98 -5.04 -4.51 -12.00
C ASP A 98 -6.31 -3.74 -11.58
N GLY A 99 -6.18 -2.41 -11.49
CA GLY A 99 -7.23 -1.50 -11.06
C GLY A 99 -7.47 -1.43 -9.55
N VAL A 100 -6.60 -2.04 -8.73
CA VAL A 100 -6.69 -2.01 -7.26
C VAL A 100 -6.17 -0.69 -6.72
N PRO A 101 -6.96 0.07 -5.92
CA PRO A 101 -6.49 1.27 -5.23
C PRO A 101 -5.45 0.96 -4.14
N LEU A 102 -4.27 1.58 -4.27
CA LEU A 102 -3.09 1.37 -3.42
C LEU A 102 -2.46 2.71 -3.03
N PHE A 103 -1.68 2.72 -1.94
CA PHE A 103 -0.86 3.87 -1.54
C PHE A 103 0.63 3.51 -1.50
N ALA A 104 1.49 4.55 -1.57
CA ALA A 104 2.90 4.45 -1.23
C ALA A 104 3.22 5.41 -0.07
N LYS A 105 4.13 5.03 0.84
CA LYS A 105 4.60 5.90 1.91
C LYS A 105 5.38 7.08 1.33
N SER A 106 5.37 8.24 1.98
CA SER A 106 5.96 9.50 1.49
C SER A 106 7.45 9.47 1.17
N ILE A 107 8.18 8.46 1.65
CA ILE A 107 9.61 8.29 1.34
C ILE A 107 9.89 7.59 0.01
N TYR A 108 8.88 7.02 -0.66
CA TYR A 108 9.00 6.41 -1.99
C TYR A 108 9.00 7.46 -3.08
N ASP A 109 9.90 7.37 -4.03
CA ASP A 109 9.82 8.15 -5.26
C ASP A 109 8.58 7.73 -6.06
N MET A 110 7.86 8.74 -6.53
CA MET A 110 6.69 8.58 -7.37
C MET A 110 6.76 9.62 -8.48
N HIS A 111 6.88 9.17 -9.72
CA HIS A 111 7.02 10.02 -10.90
C HIS A 111 5.98 11.15 -10.92
N GLY A 112 6.46 12.36 -11.14
CA GLY A 112 5.60 13.55 -11.19
C GLY A 112 5.30 14.18 -9.83
N PHE A 113 5.78 13.61 -8.71
CA PHE A 113 5.54 14.12 -7.35
C PHE A 113 6.85 14.36 -6.60
N PRO A 114 6.92 15.32 -5.69
CA PRO A 114 8.07 15.46 -4.80
C PRO A 114 8.13 14.30 -3.80
N THR A 115 9.34 13.92 -3.40
CA THR A 115 9.53 12.96 -2.30
C THR A 115 9.85 13.72 -1.02
N THR A 116 8.79 13.95 -0.24
CA THR A 116 8.81 14.87 0.91
C THR A 116 9.34 14.24 2.19
N ALA A 117 9.40 12.90 2.26
CA ALA A 117 9.70 12.17 3.49
C ALA A 117 8.84 12.59 4.70
N SER A 118 7.63 13.11 4.46
CA SER A 118 6.74 13.75 5.45
C SER A 118 7.36 14.91 6.22
N SER A 119 8.48 15.46 5.75
CA SER A 119 9.22 16.55 6.39
C SER A 119 8.91 17.88 5.71
N ALA A 120 8.43 18.86 6.52
CA ALA A 120 8.12 20.20 6.04
C ALA A 120 9.37 20.95 5.51
N GLU A 121 10.51 20.80 6.18
CA GLU A 121 11.75 21.47 5.74
C GLU A 121 12.31 20.81 4.48
N TRP A 122 12.28 19.47 4.40
CA TRP A 122 12.73 18.77 3.21
C TRP A 122 11.85 19.09 1.99
N ALA A 123 10.54 19.18 2.18
CA ALA A 123 9.61 19.56 1.11
C ALA A 123 9.86 20.97 0.58
N LYS A 124 10.32 21.92 1.44
CA LYS A 124 10.71 23.28 1.01
C LYS A 124 12.04 23.28 0.24
N LEU A 125 13.01 22.47 0.68
CA LEU A 125 14.33 22.38 0.05
C LEU A 125 14.29 21.63 -1.29
N PHE A 126 13.43 20.62 -1.41
CA PHE A 126 13.31 19.74 -2.59
C PHE A 126 11.86 19.67 -3.09
N PRO A 127 11.29 20.80 -3.56
CA PRO A 127 9.89 20.87 -3.98
C PRO A 127 9.65 20.23 -5.35
N SER A 128 10.71 19.92 -6.08
CA SER A 128 10.59 19.42 -7.47
C SER A 128 10.08 17.99 -7.52
N ALA A 129 9.23 17.74 -8.50
CA ALA A 129 8.80 16.39 -8.84
C ALA A 129 9.98 15.51 -9.24
N VAL A 130 9.98 14.25 -8.78
CA VAL A 130 11.01 13.28 -9.20
C VAL A 130 10.71 12.74 -10.59
N PRO A 131 11.76 12.44 -11.39
CA PRO A 131 11.60 12.02 -12.78
C PRO A 131 11.23 10.54 -12.97
N ARG A 132 11.24 9.74 -11.91
CA ARG A 132 11.01 8.29 -11.97
C ARG A 132 10.30 7.81 -10.71
N ASP A 133 9.56 6.70 -10.85
CA ASP A 133 9.07 5.92 -9.71
C ASP A 133 10.23 5.18 -9.03
N SER A 134 10.11 4.90 -7.74
CA SER A 134 10.87 3.83 -7.10
C SER A 134 10.57 2.49 -7.78
N VAL A 135 11.46 1.52 -7.62
CA VAL A 135 11.28 0.21 -8.27
C VAL A 135 9.96 -0.44 -7.85
N GLU A 136 9.58 -0.32 -6.59
CA GLU A 136 8.34 -0.90 -6.06
C GLU A 136 7.10 -0.21 -6.61
N VAL A 137 7.08 1.13 -6.68
CA VAL A 137 5.96 1.88 -7.27
C VAL A 137 5.82 1.56 -8.76
N ALA A 138 6.95 1.48 -9.49
CA ALA A 138 6.96 1.06 -10.88
C ALA A 138 6.40 -0.36 -11.08
N ARG A 139 6.75 -1.30 -10.19
CA ARG A 139 6.22 -2.67 -10.20
C ARG A 139 4.73 -2.72 -9.88
N MET A 140 4.27 -1.96 -8.88
CA MET A 140 2.83 -1.82 -8.59
C MET A 140 2.05 -1.35 -9.82
N ARG A 141 2.53 -0.27 -10.49
CA ARG A 141 1.92 0.25 -11.72
C ARG A 141 2.00 -0.75 -12.87
N SER A 142 3.10 -1.48 -13.00
CA SER A 142 3.28 -2.53 -14.01
C SER A 142 2.32 -3.69 -13.80
N ALA A 143 1.99 -4.03 -12.56
CA ALA A 143 0.95 -4.99 -12.20
C ALA A 143 -0.49 -4.44 -12.40
N GLY A 144 -0.61 -3.17 -12.79
CA GLY A 144 -1.88 -2.51 -13.06
C GLY A 144 -2.52 -1.84 -11.83
N GLY A 145 -1.84 -1.81 -10.69
CA GLY A 145 -2.32 -1.12 -9.50
C GLY A 145 -2.53 0.37 -9.73
N VAL A 146 -3.50 0.95 -9.05
CA VAL A 146 -3.81 2.39 -9.10
C VAL A 146 -3.22 3.05 -7.86
N VAL A 147 -2.25 3.95 -8.07
CA VAL A 147 -1.57 4.63 -6.96
C VAL A 147 -2.32 5.91 -6.60
N LEU A 148 -3.03 5.88 -5.46
CA LEU A 148 -3.88 6.99 -4.99
C LEU A 148 -3.08 8.22 -4.53
N GLY A 149 -1.81 8.02 -4.16
CA GLY A 149 -0.97 9.08 -3.63
C GLY A 149 0.09 8.59 -2.65
N LYS A 150 0.58 9.51 -1.84
CA LYS A 150 1.63 9.29 -0.85
C LYS A 150 1.09 9.49 0.56
N THR A 151 1.27 8.49 1.41
CA THR A 151 0.79 8.50 2.80
C THR A 151 1.79 9.15 3.74
N ALA A 152 1.26 9.82 4.76
CA ALA A 152 2.03 10.44 5.82
C ALA A 152 2.82 9.41 6.64
N ALA A 153 3.99 9.82 7.08
CA ALA A 153 4.90 9.03 7.90
C ALA A 153 5.51 9.91 8.99
N ASP A 154 6.22 9.32 9.93
CA ASP A 154 7.18 10.11 10.71
C ASP A 154 8.25 10.66 9.77
N ASP A 155 8.76 11.87 10.03
CA ASP A 155 9.80 12.52 9.24
C ASP A 155 10.96 11.56 8.98
N PHE A 156 11.29 11.33 7.69
CA PHE A 156 12.33 10.40 7.24
C PHE A 156 12.16 8.96 7.76
N ALA A 157 10.97 8.59 8.16
CA ALA A 157 10.67 7.29 8.79
C ALA A 157 11.44 7.02 10.10
N TYR A 158 11.96 8.06 10.76
CA TYR A 158 12.91 7.93 11.87
C TYR A 158 12.27 7.60 13.22
N HIS A 159 10.97 7.87 13.39
CA HIS A 159 10.23 7.59 14.63
C HIS A 159 9.13 6.56 14.41
N GLY A 160 8.41 6.23 15.47
CA GLY A 160 7.34 5.22 15.48
C GLY A 160 6.00 5.73 16.01
N ASN A 161 5.74 7.04 15.93
CA ASN A 161 4.58 7.68 16.54
C ASN A 161 3.54 8.18 15.54
N GLY A 162 3.85 8.19 14.25
CA GLY A 162 3.00 8.76 13.22
C GLY A 162 2.96 10.29 13.23
N THR A 163 4.07 10.93 13.62
CA THR A 163 4.18 12.40 13.66
C THR A 163 4.94 12.92 12.45
N SER A 164 4.26 13.71 11.63
CA SER A 164 4.82 14.38 10.46
C SER A 164 4.91 15.87 10.70
N SER A 165 6.06 16.50 10.43
CA SER A 165 6.17 17.95 10.44
C SER A 165 5.45 18.60 9.26
N LEU A 166 5.19 17.85 8.18
CA LEU A 166 4.46 18.31 7.01
C LEU A 166 2.94 18.28 7.22
N SER A 167 2.41 17.15 7.73
CA SER A 167 0.95 16.90 7.81
C SER A 167 0.41 16.91 9.25
N GLY A 168 1.28 16.96 10.27
CA GLY A 168 0.90 16.88 11.67
C GLY A 168 0.82 15.43 12.18
N GLN A 169 0.16 15.23 13.30
CA GLN A 169 -0.01 13.91 13.93
C GLN A 169 -1.05 13.09 13.17
N VAL A 170 -0.63 11.98 12.60
CA VAL A 170 -1.57 10.96 12.07
C VAL A 170 -2.42 10.41 13.22
N ARG A 171 -3.73 10.30 13.03
CA ARG A 171 -4.66 9.88 14.07
C ARG A 171 -4.97 8.39 13.99
N ASN A 172 -5.02 7.74 15.16
CA ASN A 172 -5.49 6.36 15.24
C ASN A 172 -6.99 6.30 14.92
N PRO A 173 -7.45 5.49 13.95
CA PRO A 173 -8.86 5.48 13.53
C PRO A 173 -9.82 4.95 14.60
N TYR A 174 -9.30 4.24 15.61
CA TYR A 174 -10.08 3.66 16.70
C TYR A 174 -10.09 4.52 17.96
N ASP A 175 -9.34 5.64 17.97
CA ASP A 175 -9.29 6.57 19.12
C ASP A 175 -9.85 7.94 18.76
N ARG A 176 -11.14 8.12 18.99
CA ARG A 176 -11.83 9.40 18.77
C ARG A 176 -11.32 10.54 19.65
N ALA A 177 -10.75 10.25 20.80
CA ALA A 177 -10.17 11.25 21.71
C ALA A 177 -8.82 11.78 21.19
N GLY A 178 -8.17 11.06 20.26
CA GLY A 178 -6.89 11.46 19.65
C GLY A 178 -5.71 11.38 20.62
N VAL A 179 -5.82 10.56 21.67
CA VAL A 179 -4.79 10.38 22.70
C VAL A 179 -3.79 9.29 22.30
N LYS A 180 -4.29 8.23 21.62
CA LYS A 180 -3.48 7.08 21.25
C LYS A 180 -2.84 7.30 19.88
N THR A 181 -1.55 6.96 19.79
CA THR A 181 -0.84 6.96 18.52
C THR A 181 -1.35 5.84 17.58
N PRO A 182 -1.32 6.01 16.26
CA PRO A 182 -1.50 4.94 15.30
C PRO A 182 -0.26 4.05 15.17
N GLY A 183 0.84 4.36 15.89
CA GLY A 183 2.16 3.81 15.61
C GLY A 183 2.79 4.49 14.40
N GLY A 184 3.95 3.98 14.00
CA GLY A 184 4.71 4.51 12.86
C GLY A 184 5.92 3.64 12.56
N SER A 185 6.71 4.02 11.60
CA SER A 185 6.63 5.24 10.79
C SER A 185 5.68 5.15 9.60
N SER A 186 5.16 3.98 9.21
CA SER A 186 4.19 3.83 8.10
C SER A 186 2.74 4.09 8.57
N ALA A 187 2.54 5.13 9.41
CA ALA A 187 1.28 5.46 10.06
C ALA A 187 0.14 5.71 9.07
N GLY A 188 0.37 6.60 8.10
CA GLY A 188 -0.65 6.97 7.13
C GLY A 188 -1.09 5.80 6.25
N THR A 189 -0.17 4.89 5.90
CA THR A 189 -0.51 3.66 5.16
C THR A 189 -1.40 2.75 6.00
N ALA A 190 -1.03 2.50 7.27
CA ALA A 190 -1.82 1.66 8.16
C ALA A 190 -3.22 2.23 8.40
N VAL A 191 -3.32 3.53 8.67
CA VAL A 191 -4.60 4.22 8.89
C VAL A 191 -5.47 4.19 7.63
N SER A 192 -4.92 4.50 6.46
CA SER A 192 -5.66 4.46 5.19
C SER A 192 -6.22 3.07 4.89
N VAL A 193 -5.44 2.03 5.16
CA VAL A 193 -5.86 0.63 4.99
C VAL A 193 -6.92 0.23 6.03
N ALA A 194 -6.72 0.59 7.31
CA ALA A 194 -7.67 0.30 8.38
C ALA A 194 -9.04 0.94 8.15
N CYS A 195 -9.05 2.16 7.61
CA CYS A 195 -10.27 2.89 7.28
C CYS A 195 -10.95 2.43 5.97
N GLY A 196 -10.44 1.42 5.29
CA GLY A 196 -11.00 0.99 4.00
C GLY A 196 -10.94 2.06 2.92
N ILE A 197 -9.89 2.90 2.93
CA ILE A 197 -9.62 3.88 1.86
C ILE A 197 -8.87 3.19 0.71
N ALA A 198 -7.96 2.27 1.05
CA ALA A 198 -7.23 1.46 0.08
C ALA A 198 -7.21 0.00 0.52
N PHE A 199 -6.98 -0.92 -0.42
CA PHE A 199 -6.84 -2.35 -0.10
C PHE A 199 -5.51 -2.64 0.59
N ALA A 200 -4.45 -1.99 0.12
CA ALA A 200 -3.10 -2.14 0.64
C ALA A 200 -2.26 -0.89 0.33
N GLY A 201 -1.05 -0.86 0.86
CA GLY A 201 -0.07 0.15 0.53
C GLY A 201 1.34 -0.27 0.93
N LEU A 202 2.32 0.48 0.42
CA LEU A 202 3.73 0.28 0.73
C LEU A 202 4.12 1.03 1.99
N GLY A 203 4.92 0.37 2.82
CA GLY A 203 5.62 0.96 3.94
C GLY A 203 7.03 0.38 4.07
N THR A 204 7.78 0.83 5.08
CA THR A 204 9.14 0.37 5.36
C THR A 204 9.27 -0.04 6.82
N ASP A 205 10.21 -0.91 7.12
CA ASP A 205 10.41 -1.46 8.47
C ASP A 205 11.89 -1.68 8.77
N ASP A 206 12.47 -0.80 9.55
CA ASP A 206 13.83 -0.93 10.07
C ASP A 206 13.80 -1.52 11.48
N GLY A 207 13.02 -0.87 12.36
CA GLY A 207 12.84 -1.25 13.76
C GLY A 207 11.39 -1.55 14.14
N GLY A 208 10.49 -1.82 13.17
CA GLY A 208 9.08 -2.10 13.44
C GLY A 208 8.09 -1.26 12.62
N SER A 209 8.59 -0.41 11.71
CA SER A 209 7.76 0.65 11.09
C SER A 209 6.65 0.18 10.13
N ASN A 210 6.53 -1.12 9.81
CA ASN A 210 5.32 -1.73 9.25
C ASN A 210 4.50 -2.42 10.34
N ARG A 211 5.18 -3.15 11.24
CA ARG A 211 4.54 -4.01 12.25
C ARG A 211 3.88 -3.20 13.37
N ILE A 212 4.54 -2.13 13.85
CA ILE A 212 4.02 -1.26 14.90
C ILE A 212 2.69 -0.61 14.49
N PRO A 213 2.62 0.15 13.37
CA PRO A 213 1.36 0.77 12.98
C PRO A 213 0.31 -0.26 12.56
N ALA A 214 0.70 -1.40 12.01
CA ALA A 214 -0.23 -2.49 11.73
C ALA A 214 -0.90 -3.02 13.00
N GLN A 215 -0.11 -3.23 14.07
CA GLN A 215 -0.65 -3.67 15.36
C GLN A 215 -1.62 -2.63 15.95
N PHE A 216 -1.25 -1.35 15.96
CA PHE A 216 -2.09 -0.29 16.55
C PHE A 216 -3.34 0.04 15.74
N CYS A 217 -3.30 -0.22 14.43
CA CYS A 217 -4.44 0.02 13.53
C CYS A 217 -5.20 -1.27 13.16
N GLY A 218 -4.87 -2.43 13.74
CA GLY A 218 -5.60 -3.69 13.51
C GLY A 218 -5.52 -4.19 12.06
N VAL A 219 -4.38 -3.99 11.39
CA VAL A 219 -4.14 -4.46 10.02
C VAL A 219 -2.93 -5.39 9.96
N VAL A 220 -2.65 -5.96 8.81
CA VAL A 220 -1.48 -6.80 8.54
C VAL A 220 -0.33 -5.91 8.08
N GLY A 221 0.81 -5.94 8.78
CA GLY A 221 2.05 -5.28 8.37
C GLY A 221 3.13 -6.32 8.17
N MET A 222 3.70 -6.41 6.98
CA MET A 222 4.71 -7.40 6.66
C MET A 222 6.10 -6.77 6.61
N LYS A 223 7.05 -7.41 7.29
CA LYS A 223 8.48 -7.19 7.14
C LYS A 223 9.08 -8.41 6.45
N PRO A 224 9.30 -8.37 5.13
CA PRO A 224 9.91 -9.48 4.40
C PRO A 224 11.36 -9.73 4.81
N THR A 225 11.97 -10.78 4.26
CA THR A 225 13.40 -10.99 4.36
C THR A 225 14.15 -9.81 3.74
N PHE A 226 15.18 -9.29 4.41
CA PHE A 226 16.04 -8.22 3.91
C PHE A 226 16.56 -8.56 2.50
N GLY A 227 16.43 -7.62 1.57
CA GLY A 227 16.86 -7.79 0.17
C GLY A 227 15.87 -8.55 -0.72
N LEU A 228 14.72 -9.03 -0.20
CA LEU A 228 13.69 -9.65 -1.04
C LEU A 228 12.97 -8.60 -1.91
N VAL A 229 12.81 -7.39 -1.41
CA VAL A 229 12.19 -6.26 -2.09
C VAL A 229 13.27 -5.23 -2.40
N PRO A 230 13.30 -4.65 -3.62
CA PRO A 230 14.22 -3.57 -3.99
C PRO A 230 14.08 -2.36 -3.09
N ARG A 231 15.10 -1.49 -3.12
CA ARG A 231 15.12 -0.25 -2.32
C ARG A 231 15.45 0.99 -3.14
N THR A 232 15.75 0.83 -4.41
CA THR A 232 16.10 1.94 -5.32
C THR A 232 14.92 2.88 -5.52
N GLY A 233 15.17 4.18 -5.29
CA GLY A 233 14.15 5.23 -5.37
C GLY A 233 13.35 5.40 -4.07
N VAL A 234 13.90 4.97 -2.93
CA VAL A 234 13.31 5.20 -1.60
C VAL A 234 14.34 5.91 -0.72
N ILE A 235 13.93 6.95 0.01
CA ILE A 235 14.82 7.62 0.94
C ILE A 235 15.19 6.64 2.06
N PRO A 236 16.49 6.32 2.24
CA PRO A 236 16.91 5.37 3.25
C PRO A 236 16.86 5.98 4.65
N THR A 237 16.38 5.21 5.63
CA THR A 237 16.50 5.55 7.05
C THR A 237 17.75 4.89 7.63
N TRP A 238 17.84 3.56 7.48
CA TRP A 238 18.97 2.74 7.94
C TRP A 238 19.35 1.74 6.83
N PRO A 239 20.32 2.07 5.96
CA PRO A 239 20.61 1.27 4.76
C PRO A 239 20.87 -0.23 4.98
N TYR A 240 21.31 -0.62 6.19
CA TYR A 240 21.56 -2.01 6.53
C TYR A 240 20.36 -2.74 7.16
N LEU A 241 19.28 -2.02 7.46
CA LEU A 241 18.06 -2.54 8.10
C LEU A 241 16.81 -2.34 7.24
N ASP A 242 16.83 -1.34 6.37
CA ASP A 242 15.68 -0.94 5.54
C ASP A 242 15.09 -2.14 4.82
N THR A 243 13.88 -2.49 5.20
CA THR A 243 13.11 -3.58 4.60
C THR A 243 11.76 -3.02 4.19
N HIS A 244 11.45 -3.14 2.91
CA HIS A 244 10.22 -2.62 2.35
C HIS A 244 9.16 -3.72 2.28
N GLY A 245 7.91 -3.37 2.53
CA GLY A 245 6.86 -4.36 2.54
C GLY A 245 5.45 -3.78 2.55
N PRO A 246 4.45 -4.65 2.35
CA PRO A 246 3.05 -4.25 2.31
C PRO A 246 2.42 -4.09 3.69
N LEU A 247 1.43 -3.17 3.74
CA LEU A 247 0.37 -3.16 4.75
C LEU A 247 -0.97 -3.40 4.06
N ALA A 248 -1.81 -4.27 4.63
CA ALA A 248 -3.13 -4.61 4.08
C ALA A 248 -4.09 -5.02 5.20
N ARG A 249 -5.42 -5.06 4.92
CA ARG A 249 -6.38 -5.60 5.90
C ARG A 249 -6.29 -7.12 6.04
N HIS A 250 -5.93 -7.81 4.96
CA HIS A 250 -5.91 -9.27 4.90
C HIS A 250 -4.54 -9.79 4.50
N VAL A 251 -4.16 -10.95 5.04
CA VAL A 251 -2.87 -11.59 4.74
C VAL A 251 -2.73 -11.90 3.25
N ALA A 252 -3.82 -12.35 2.60
CA ALA A 252 -3.83 -12.62 1.17
C ALA A 252 -3.52 -11.38 0.32
N ASP A 253 -4.08 -10.22 0.70
CA ASP A 253 -3.86 -8.95 0.00
C ASP A 253 -2.41 -8.46 0.18
N ALA A 254 -1.85 -8.62 1.40
CA ALA A 254 -0.44 -8.35 1.64
C ALA A 254 0.48 -9.25 0.81
N ALA A 255 0.13 -10.54 0.68
CA ALA A 255 0.88 -11.48 -0.14
C ALA A 255 0.83 -11.13 -1.63
N LEU A 256 -0.34 -10.74 -2.17
CA LEU A 256 -0.48 -10.28 -3.56
C LEU A 256 0.37 -9.04 -3.85
N LEU A 257 0.39 -8.08 -2.92
CA LEU A 257 1.23 -6.90 -3.11
C LEU A 257 2.72 -7.23 -2.98
N LEU A 258 3.11 -8.11 -2.03
CA LEU A 258 4.49 -8.56 -1.91
C LEU A 258 4.97 -9.28 -3.19
N ASP A 259 4.16 -10.17 -3.75
CA ASP A 259 4.48 -10.89 -4.99
C ASP A 259 4.75 -9.92 -6.15
N ALA A 260 3.97 -8.84 -6.24
CA ALA A 260 4.14 -7.83 -7.28
C ALA A 260 5.43 -7.01 -7.12
N ILE A 261 5.88 -6.73 -5.90
CA ILE A 261 7.03 -5.83 -5.65
C ILE A 261 8.35 -6.56 -5.41
N ALA A 262 8.32 -7.86 -5.06
CA ALA A 262 9.51 -8.66 -4.79
C ALA A 262 10.36 -8.89 -6.05
N GLY A 263 11.67 -9.11 -5.83
CA GLY A 263 12.61 -9.47 -6.87
C GLY A 263 13.87 -8.59 -6.87
N PRO A 264 14.79 -8.81 -7.81
CA PRO A 264 16.09 -8.13 -7.85
C PRO A 264 15.96 -6.61 -7.89
N ASP A 265 16.84 -5.91 -7.19
CA ASP A 265 17.04 -4.47 -7.39
C ASP A 265 17.86 -4.25 -8.66
N PRO A 266 17.40 -3.41 -9.60
CA PRO A 266 18.10 -3.18 -10.85
C PRO A 266 19.33 -2.25 -10.71
N ALA A 267 19.55 -1.64 -9.52
CA ALA A 267 20.67 -0.71 -9.29
C ALA A 267 21.86 -1.39 -8.61
#